data_e63cb78db8823a107e59d141437a9485
#
_entry.id   e63cb78db8823a107e59d141437a9485
#
_cell.length_a   1.000
_cell.length_b   1.000
_cell.length_c   1.000
_cell.angle_alpha   90.00
_cell.angle_beta   90.00
_cell.angle_gamma   90.00
#
_symmetry.space_group_name_H-M   'P 1'
#
loop_
_entity.id
_entity.type
_entity.pdbx_description
1 polymer ?
#
loop_
_entity_poly.entity_id
_entity_poly.type
_entity_poly.pdbx_seq_one_letter_code
_entity_poly.pdbx_strand_id
1 'polypeptide(L)'
;MRNVIAMLVMVSVAAFCARAAAPEKTYKLDDEGFIRNWLVADPVQLDDKASNHDEENQKAFFDKDYVKKMEANPKPGDKLKADGKDLNWKAEEAEDFNLNLIKVGEKRSASTDNTLWLGVAYVWTDDEVKGAKLSIGSDDSSVWWVNGKEVIRVYAGRASEKDQDSSSELTLKKGMNVVRFAVINGNGEAGACAHFKNAGGDAIKNLKVSVEPGN
;
A
#
# COMPACT_ATOMS: atom_id res chain seq x y z
N MET A 1 -58.25 31.41 24.57
CA MET A 1 -56.89 31.39 24.02
C MET A 1 -56.30 30.02 24.37
N ARG A 2 -56.15 29.11 23.39
CA ARG A 2 -55.63 27.75 23.59
C ARG A 2 -54.18 27.74 23.07
N ASN A 3 -53.23 27.61 23.98
CA ASN A 3 -51.80 27.46 23.62
C ASN A 3 -51.55 26.02 23.11
N VAL A 4 -51.17 25.88 21.85
CA VAL A 4 -50.69 24.61 21.26
C VAL A 4 -49.17 24.60 21.43
N ILE A 5 -48.68 23.74 22.29
CA ILE A 5 -47.26 23.48 22.43
C ILE A 5 -46.86 22.45 21.35
N ALA A 6 -46.13 22.87 20.33
CA ALA A 6 -45.55 21.98 19.35
C ALA A 6 -44.32 21.30 19.94
N MET A 7 -44.43 20.00 20.15
CA MET A 7 -43.30 19.15 20.63
C MET A 7 -42.45 18.73 19.40
N LEU A 8 -41.24 19.31 19.30
CA LEU A 8 -40.31 18.98 18.22
C LEU A 8 -39.59 17.67 18.61
N VAL A 9 -39.95 16.57 17.92
CA VAL A 9 -39.25 15.30 18.09
C VAL A 9 -38.00 15.33 17.20
N MET A 10 -36.81 15.49 17.80
CA MET A 10 -35.54 15.28 17.12
C MET A 10 -35.30 13.78 16.96
N VAL A 11 -35.45 13.28 15.74
CA VAL A 11 -35.01 11.93 15.37
C VAL A 11 -33.53 12.01 15.06
N SER A 12 -32.69 11.56 15.99
CA SER A 12 -31.26 11.37 15.74
C SER A 12 -31.06 10.13 14.87
N VAL A 13 -30.80 10.33 13.59
CA VAL A 13 -30.35 9.26 12.69
C VAL A 13 -28.88 8.97 13.02
N ALA A 14 -28.63 7.96 13.85
CA ALA A 14 -27.30 7.40 14.00
C ALA A 14 -26.91 6.73 12.69
N ALA A 15 -26.04 7.35 11.92
CA ALA A 15 -25.43 6.72 10.75
C ALA A 15 -24.57 5.54 11.25
N PHE A 16 -25.09 4.33 11.17
CA PHE A 16 -24.31 3.10 11.30
C PHE A 16 -23.42 3.03 10.06
N CYS A 17 -22.17 3.50 10.17
CA CYS A 17 -21.14 3.11 9.21
C CYS A 17 -20.95 1.60 9.36
N ALA A 18 -21.54 0.84 8.46
CA ALA A 18 -21.26 -0.59 8.33
C ALA A 18 -19.74 -0.74 8.12
N ARG A 19 -19.13 -1.46 9.05
CA ARG A 19 -17.69 -1.65 9.10
C ARG A 19 -17.37 -2.86 8.25
N ALA A 20 -16.44 -2.73 7.31
CA ALA A 20 -15.96 -3.87 6.54
C ALA A 20 -15.44 -4.95 7.51
N ALA A 21 -15.97 -6.15 7.41
CA ALA A 21 -15.44 -7.31 8.10
C ALA A 21 -14.16 -7.78 7.38
N ALA A 22 -13.20 -8.32 8.12
CA ALA A 22 -12.02 -8.91 7.50
C ALA A 22 -12.45 -10.06 6.57
N PRO A 23 -11.77 -10.24 5.42
CA PRO A 23 -12.05 -11.35 4.52
C PRO A 23 -11.76 -12.69 5.23
N GLU A 24 -12.33 -13.76 4.70
CA GLU A 24 -12.15 -15.12 5.25
C GLU A 24 -10.66 -15.50 5.32
N LYS A 25 -9.87 -15.09 4.31
CA LYS A 25 -8.44 -15.38 4.23
C LYS A 25 -7.61 -14.18 4.67
N THR A 26 -6.96 -14.32 5.82
CA THR A 26 -5.95 -13.38 6.31
C THR A 26 -4.64 -14.09 6.58
N TYR A 27 -3.55 -13.34 6.53
CA TYR A 27 -2.19 -13.81 6.77
C TYR A 27 -1.61 -13.10 7.99
N LYS A 28 -0.70 -13.76 8.68
CA LYS A 28 0.11 -13.14 9.74
C LYS A 28 1.30 -12.40 9.11
N LEU A 29 1.80 -11.43 9.82
CA LEU A 29 3.12 -10.87 9.55
C LEU A 29 4.20 -11.92 9.85
N ASP A 30 5.41 -11.71 9.35
CA ASP A 30 6.55 -12.54 9.74
C ASP A 30 7.01 -12.28 11.19
N ASP A 31 8.05 -12.98 11.62
CA ASP A 31 8.55 -12.88 12.99
C ASP A 31 9.16 -11.50 13.33
N GLU A 32 9.52 -10.71 12.32
CA GLU A 32 10.00 -9.33 12.47
C GLU A 32 8.90 -8.29 12.24
N GLY A 33 7.70 -8.71 11.87
CA GLY A 33 6.53 -7.85 11.65
C GLY A 33 6.37 -7.36 10.22
N PHE A 34 7.16 -7.86 9.25
CA PHE A 34 7.05 -7.46 7.86
C PHE A 34 5.81 -8.04 7.17
N ILE A 35 5.24 -7.23 6.27
CA ILE A 35 4.14 -7.62 5.38
C ILE A 35 4.72 -8.48 4.26
N ARG A 36 4.32 -9.76 4.20
CA ARG A 36 4.79 -10.68 3.17
C ARG A 36 3.79 -10.90 2.05
N ASN A 37 2.51 -10.65 2.29
CA ASN A 37 1.44 -10.89 1.33
C ASN A 37 0.96 -9.57 0.73
N TRP A 38 1.14 -9.44 -0.57
CA TRP A 38 0.85 -8.24 -1.34
C TRP A 38 -0.05 -8.55 -2.53
N LEU A 39 -0.88 -7.62 -2.90
CA LEU A 39 -1.53 -7.58 -4.20
C LEU A 39 -0.70 -6.67 -5.09
N VAL A 40 -0.17 -7.19 -6.21
CA VAL A 40 0.76 -6.48 -7.08
C VAL A 40 0.19 -6.43 -8.50
N ALA A 41 0.16 -5.25 -9.12
CA ALA A 41 -0.22 -5.09 -10.52
C ALA A 41 0.90 -5.60 -11.45
N ASP A 42 0.56 -5.98 -12.67
CA ASP A 42 1.57 -6.17 -13.71
C ASP A 42 2.36 -4.85 -13.88
N PRO A 43 3.69 -4.89 -14.13
CA PRO A 43 4.50 -3.69 -14.16
C PRO A 43 4.17 -2.79 -15.35
N VAL A 44 4.29 -1.49 -15.14
CA VAL A 44 4.24 -0.49 -16.20
C VAL A 44 5.64 -0.29 -16.75
N GLN A 45 5.83 -0.47 -18.05
CA GLN A 45 7.10 -0.15 -18.71
C GLN A 45 7.25 1.37 -18.77
N LEU A 46 8.37 1.87 -18.28
CA LEU A 46 8.79 3.27 -18.37
C LEU A 46 9.83 3.45 -19.48
N ASP A 47 10.19 4.70 -19.74
CA ASP A 47 11.34 5.03 -20.59
C ASP A 47 12.68 4.99 -19.81
N ASP A 48 13.80 5.16 -20.51
CA ASP A 48 15.15 5.04 -19.94
C ASP A 48 15.48 6.10 -18.86
N LYS A 49 14.63 7.11 -18.70
CA LYS A 49 14.77 8.10 -17.63
C LYS A 49 14.54 7.52 -16.24
N ALA A 50 13.88 6.33 -16.15
CA ALA A 50 13.70 5.64 -14.90
C ALA A 50 15.05 5.28 -14.24
N SER A 51 16.07 4.92 -15.04
CA SER A 51 17.41 4.56 -14.55
C SER A 51 18.27 5.74 -14.11
N ASN A 52 17.86 6.97 -14.38
CA ASN A 52 18.66 8.16 -14.06
C ASN A 52 18.50 8.62 -12.60
N HIS A 53 17.51 8.11 -11.88
CA HIS A 53 17.14 8.50 -10.50
C HIS A 53 17.01 10.01 -10.29
N ASP A 54 16.80 10.75 -11.38
CA ASP A 54 16.57 12.19 -11.36
C ASP A 54 15.20 12.50 -10.76
N GLU A 55 15.16 13.38 -9.76
CA GLU A 55 13.96 13.68 -9.00
C GLU A 55 12.80 14.16 -9.87
N GLU A 56 13.06 15.02 -10.87
CA GLU A 56 12.02 15.55 -11.75
C GLU A 56 11.39 14.44 -12.59
N ASN A 57 12.22 13.55 -13.17
CA ASN A 57 11.75 12.42 -13.94
C ASN A 57 10.98 11.41 -13.05
N GLN A 58 11.54 11.05 -11.89
CA GLN A 58 10.90 10.12 -10.96
C GLN A 58 9.55 10.66 -10.47
N LYS A 59 9.50 11.96 -10.15
CA LYS A 59 8.27 12.65 -9.78
C LYS A 59 7.24 12.59 -10.89
N ALA A 60 7.63 12.81 -12.14
CA ALA A 60 6.72 12.75 -13.28
C ALA A 60 6.09 11.36 -13.46
N PHE A 61 6.84 10.27 -13.19
CA PHE A 61 6.29 8.90 -13.21
C PHE A 61 5.31 8.66 -12.06
N PHE A 62 5.64 9.05 -10.83
CA PHE A 62 4.75 8.91 -9.68
C PHE A 62 3.50 9.80 -9.77
N ASP A 63 3.55 10.90 -10.49
CA ASP A 63 2.42 11.82 -10.68
C ASP A 63 1.42 11.37 -11.77
N LYS A 64 1.67 10.26 -12.44
CA LYS A 64 0.75 9.69 -13.42
C LYS A 64 -0.61 9.37 -12.81
N ASP A 65 -1.67 9.59 -13.58
CA ASP A 65 -3.05 9.37 -13.17
C ASP A 65 -3.30 7.97 -12.62
N TYR A 66 -2.74 6.92 -13.22
CA TYR A 66 -2.94 5.55 -12.81
C TYR A 66 -2.24 5.23 -11.47
N VAL A 67 -1.19 5.96 -11.09
CA VAL A 67 -0.59 5.88 -9.76
C VAL A 67 -1.52 6.55 -8.73
N LYS A 68 -2.03 7.73 -9.05
CA LYS A 68 -2.95 8.48 -8.18
C LYS A 68 -4.31 7.80 -8.05
N LYS A 69 -4.83 7.22 -9.15
CA LYS A 69 -6.10 6.50 -9.19
C LYS A 69 -6.06 5.09 -8.60
N MET A 70 -4.95 4.68 -8.02
CA MET A 70 -4.91 3.49 -7.15
C MET A 70 -5.84 3.61 -5.93
N GLU A 71 -6.92 4.40 -6.04
CA GLU A 71 -7.84 4.66 -4.91
C GLU A 71 -8.85 3.55 -4.70
N ALA A 72 -9.24 2.85 -5.77
CA ALA A 72 -10.10 1.69 -5.64
C ALA A 72 -9.35 0.59 -4.88
N ASN A 73 -10.03 -0.07 -3.96
CA ASN A 73 -9.48 -1.21 -3.24
C ASN A 73 -9.46 -2.45 -4.16
N PRO A 74 -8.38 -2.70 -4.93
CA PRO A 74 -8.35 -3.78 -5.89
C PRO A 74 -8.33 -5.14 -5.20
N LYS A 75 -8.77 -6.16 -5.92
CA LYS A 75 -8.67 -7.57 -5.52
C LYS A 75 -8.01 -8.39 -6.64
N PRO A 76 -7.55 -9.62 -6.35
CA PRO A 76 -6.98 -10.48 -7.38
C PRO A 76 -7.92 -10.64 -8.59
N GLY A 77 -7.37 -10.42 -9.79
CA GLY A 77 -8.10 -10.46 -11.05
C GLY A 77 -8.68 -9.13 -11.52
N ASP A 78 -8.73 -8.11 -10.69
CA ASP A 78 -9.09 -6.76 -11.12
C ASP A 78 -8.05 -6.20 -12.10
N LYS A 79 -8.45 -5.18 -12.85
CA LYS A 79 -7.61 -4.53 -13.84
C LYS A 79 -7.41 -3.06 -13.52
N LEU A 80 -6.18 -2.60 -13.69
CA LEU A 80 -5.81 -1.19 -13.71
C LEU A 80 -5.46 -0.78 -15.14
N LYS A 81 -6.00 0.31 -15.63
CA LYS A 81 -5.59 0.89 -16.92
C LYS A 81 -4.42 1.84 -16.71
N ALA A 82 -3.28 1.53 -17.34
CA ALA A 82 -2.11 2.39 -17.37
C ALA A 82 -1.58 2.51 -18.80
N ASP A 83 -1.38 3.72 -19.28
CA ASP A 83 -0.88 4.05 -20.62
C ASP A 83 -1.53 3.23 -21.75
N GLY A 84 -2.87 3.06 -21.66
CA GLY A 84 -3.70 2.32 -22.65
C GLY A 84 -3.66 0.80 -22.51
N LYS A 85 -2.93 0.24 -21.55
CA LYS A 85 -2.84 -1.21 -21.27
C LYS A 85 -3.69 -1.56 -20.05
N ASP A 86 -4.22 -2.78 -20.05
CA ASP A 86 -4.85 -3.40 -18.88
C ASP A 86 -3.79 -4.16 -18.09
N LEU A 87 -3.53 -3.76 -16.86
CA LEU A 87 -2.63 -4.40 -15.91
C LEU A 87 -3.45 -5.23 -14.92
N ASN A 88 -3.09 -6.49 -14.73
CA ASN A 88 -3.83 -7.38 -13.84
C ASN A 88 -3.25 -7.33 -12.44
N TRP A 89 -4.13 -7.25 -11.44
CA TRP A 89 -3.76 -7.41 -10.05
C TRP A 89 -3.67 -8.89 -9.67
N LYS A 90 -2.54 -9.30 -9.09
CA LYS A 90 -2.27 -10.68 -8.66
C LYS A 90 -1.70 -10.71 -7.26
N ALA A 91 -2.12 -11.72 -6.49
CA ALA A 91 -1.58 -11.95 -5.15
C ALA A 91 -0.15 -12.52 -5.25
N GLU A 92 0.75 -11.97 -4.47
CA GLU A 92 2.15 -12.42 -4.33
C GLU A 92 2.49 -12.59 -2.85
N GLU A 93 3.33 -13.57 -2.57
CA GLU A 93 3.90 -13.79 -1.24
C GLU A 93 5.43 -13.65 -1.34
N ALA A 94 5.98 -12.77 -0.52
CA ALA A 94 7.42 -12.61 -0.40
C ALA A 94 8.05 -13.85 0.28
N GLU A 95 9.20 -14.30 -0.19
CA GLU A 95 9.92 -15.44 0.40
C GLU A 95 10.53 -15.09 1.77
N ASP A 96 10.91 -13.82 1.93
CA ASP A 96 11.45 -13.24 3.17
C ASP A 96 10.81 -11.87 3.46
N PHE A 97 11.47 -10.98 4.18
CA PHE A 97 10.97 -9.64 4.50
C PHE A 97 10.76 -8.78 3.24
N ASN A 98 11.49 -9.05 2.14
CA ASN A 98 11.50 -8.26 0.93
C ASN A 98 10.70 -8.92 -0.20
N LEU A 99 9.72 -8.21 -0.73
CA LEU A 99 9.02 -8.61 -1.95
C LEU A 99 9.95 -8.41 -3.14
N ASN A 100 10.56 -9.49 -3.64
CA ASN A 100 11.45 -9.47 -4.79
C ASN A 100 10.64 -9.27 -6.08
N LEU A 101 10.66 -8.05 -6.62
CA LEU A 101 9.89 -7.66 -7.80
C LEU A 101 10.48 -8.24 -9.11
N ILE A 102 11.78 -8.59 -9.12
CA ILE A 102 12.39 -9.31 -10.25
C ILE A 102 11.76 -10.69 -10.39
N LYS A 103 11.70 -11.47 -9.29
CA LYS A 103 11.03 -12.78 -9.30
C LYS A 103 9.56 -12.69 -9.69
N VAL A 104 8.86 -11.62 -9.25
CA VAL A 104 7.48 -11.38 -9.67
C VAL A 104 7.39 -11.14 -11.17
N GLY A 105 8.30 -10.35 -11.75
CA GLY A 105 8.40 -10.10 -13.19
C GLY A 105 8.69 -11.38 -14.00
N GLU A 106 9.66 -12.16 -13.56
CA GLU A 106 10.03 -13.45 -14.17
C GLU A 106 8.83 -14.41 -14.24
N LYS A 107 8.11 -14.60 -13.13
CA LYS A 107 6.88 -15.40 -13.08
C LYS A 107 5.82 -14.94 -14.08
N ARG A 108 5.83 -13.67 -14.46
CA ARG A 108 4.86 -13.05 -15.37
C ARG A 108 5.37 -12.85 -16.78
N SER A 109 6.63 -13.25 -17.07
CA SER A 109 7.31 -12.99 -18.34
C SER A 109 7.30 -11.50 -18.72
N ALA A 110 7.43 -10.65 -17.73
CA ALA A 110 7.46 -9.19 -17.87
C ALA A 110 8.88 -8.67 -17.77
N SER A 111 9.16 -7.55 -18.45
CA SER A 111 10.39 -6.77 -18.22
C SER A 111 10.44 -6.27 -16.78
N THR A 112 11.64 -6.18 -16.25
CA THR A 112 11.90 -5.66 -14.90
C THR A 112 12.71 -4.38 -14.91
N ASP A 113 13.43 -4.10 -16.01
CA ASP A 113 14.19 -2.86 -16.17
C ASP A 113 13.29 -1.71 -16.63
N ASN A 114 13.54 -0.53 -16.11
CA ASN A 114 12.77 0.69 -16.37
C ASN A 114 11.27 0.45 -16.15
N THR A 115 10.91 -0.01 -14.97
CA THR A 115 9.53 -0.37 -14.64
C THR A 115 9.01 0.36 -13.41
N LEU A 116 7.69 0.59 -13.41
CA LEU A 116 6.95 1.03 -12.24
C LEU A 116 6.08 -0.11 -11.74
N TRP A 117 6.28 -0.46 -10.48
CA TRP A 117 5.53 -1.48 -9.75
C TRP A 117 4.53 -0.84 -8.79
N LEU A 118 3.33 -1.37 -8.77
CA LEU A 118 2.26 -0.92 -7.88
C LEU A 118 1.82 -2.07 -7.00
N GLY A 119 1.75 -1.83 -5.68
CA GLY A 119 1.32 -2.85 -4.73
C GLY A 119 0.37 -2.32 -3.67
N VAL A 120 -0.47 -3.23 -3.17
CA VAL A 120 -1.46 -2.97 -2.12
C VAL A 120 -1.45 -4.11 -1.11
N ALA A 121 -1.54 -3.77 0.17
CA ALA A 121 -1.84 -4.70 1.25
C ALA A 121 -2.95 -4.12 2.14
N TYR A 122 -3.90 -4.96 2.55
CA TYR A 122 -4.96 -4.59 3.48
C TYR A 122 -4.54 -5.05 4.87
N VAL A 123 -4.27 -4.10 5.75
CA VAL A 123 -3.79 -4.33 7.11
C VAL A 123 -4.94 -4.19 8.09
N TRP A 124 -5.18 -5.21 8.90
CA TRP A 124 -6.30 -5.31 9.81
C TRP A 124 -5.84 -5.19 11.26
N THR A 125 -6.53 -4.33 12.01
CA THR A 125 -6.31 -4.18 13.45
C THR A 125 -7.59 -4.48 14.22
N ASP A 126 -7.46 -5.11 15.37
CA ASP A 126 -8.60 -5.38 16.24
C ASP A 126 -9.04 -4.10 17.00
N ASP A 127 -8.12 -3.17 17.24
CA ASP A 127 -8.36 -1.86 17.87
C ASP A 127 -7.61 -0.74 17.13
N GLU A 128 -7.94 0.52 17.46
CA GLU A 128 -7.19 1.68 16.96
C GLU A 128 -5.77 1.67 17.53
N VAL A 129 -4.75 1.89 16.67
CA VAL A 129 -3.34 1.98 17.07
C VAL A 129 -2.83 3.40 16.76
N LYS A 130 -2.59 4.20 17.80
CA LYS A 130 -2.03 5.56 17.71
C LYS A 130 -0.50 5.51 17.76
N GLY A 131 0.16 6.50 17.15
CA GLY A 131 1.61 6.64 17.15
C GLY A 131 2.32 5.56 16.36
N ALA A 132 1.62 4.86 15.46
CA ALA A 132 2.25 3.91 14.55
C ALA A 132 3.08 4.66 13.50
N LYS A 133 4.17 4.04 13.04
CA LYS A 133 4.99 4.53 11.92
C LYS A 133 5.11 3.41 10.90
N LEU A 134 4.92 3.73 9.61
CA LEU A 134 5.27 2.82 8.54
C LEU A 134 6.79 2.89 8.34
N SER A 135 7.49 1.77 8.45
CA SER A 135 8.90 1.64 8.15
C SER A 135 9.06 0.80 6.90
N ILE A 136 9.91 1.24 5.98
CA ILE A 136 10.02 0.66 4.63
C ILE A 136 11.46 0.48 4.19
N GLY A 137 11.63 -0.36 3.17
CA GLY A 137 12.77 -0.37 2.27
C GLY A 137 12.30 -0.51 0.83
N SER A 138 13.06 0.02 -0.09
CA SER A 138 12.75 -0.07 -1.52
C SER A 138 14.00 -0.04 -2.37
N ASP A 139 13.91 -0.69 -3.53
CA ASP A 139 14.87 -0.71 -4.61
C ASP A 139 14.10 -0.47 -5.91
N ASP A 140 14.18 0.71 -6.52
CA ASP A 140 14.90 1.95 -6.17
C ASP A 140 13.98 2.98 -5.47
N SER A 141 13.58 4.05 -6.27
CA SER A 141 12.70 5.14 -5.84
C SER A 141 11.29 4.65 -5.50
N SER A 142 10.68 5.24 -4.47
CA SER A 142 9.35 4.78 -4.07
C SER A 142 8.47 5.87 -3.45
N VAL A 143 7.16 5.64 -3.54
CA VAL A 143 6.16 6.42 -2.82
C VAL A 143 5.22 5.47 -2.10
N TRP A 144 4.89 5.79 -0.86
CA TRP A 144 4.05 4.98 0.02
C TRP A 144 2.88 5.75 0.59
N TRP A 145 1.74 5.09 0.64
CA TRP A 145 0.50 5.67 1.20
C TRP A 145 -0.09 4.75 2.26
N VAL A 146 -0.66 5.36 3.29
CA VAL A 146 -1.51 4.69 4.28
C VAL A 146 -2.87 5.36 4.29
N ASN A 147 -3.93 4.59 4.06
CA ASN A 147 -5.31 5.10 4.02
C ASN A 147 -5.50 6.29 3.06
N GLY A 148 -4.85 6.24 1.89
CA GLY A 148 -4.91 7.27 0.85
C GLY A 148 -4.02 8.49 1.10
N LYS A 149 -3.39 8.63 2.28
CA LYS A 149 -2.44 9.70 2.57
C LYS A 149 -1.03 9.26 2.22
N GLU A 150 -0.31 10.03 1.41
CA GLU A 150 1.13 9.84 1.18
C GLU A 150 1.89 10.04 2.50
N VAL A 151 2.74 9.08 2.85
CA VAL A 151 3.48 9.07 4.12
C VAL A 151 4.99 9.00 3.96
N ILE A 152 5.48 8.46 2.83
CA ILE A 152 6.92 8.41 2.49
C ILE A 152 7.06 8.60 1.00
N ARG A 153 8.09 9.36 0.59
CA ARG A 153 8.53 9.50 -0.80
C ARG A 153 10.05 9.53 -0.84
N VAL A 154 10.61 8.71 -1.72
CA VAL A 154 12.05 8.54 -1.88
C VAL A 154 12.42 8.64 -3.35
N TYR A 155 13.45 9.42 -3.65
CA TYR A 155 14.08 9.49 -4.97
C TYR A 155 15.53 9.06 -4.81
N ALA A 156 15.82 7.79 -5.09
CA ALA A 156 17.17 7.24 -4.92
C ALA A 156 17.35 5.97 -5.75
N GLY A 157 18.54 5.78 -6.31
CA GLY A 157 19.02 4.49 -6.76
C GLY A 157 19.64 3.77 -5.56
N ARG A 158 19.03 2.67 -5.11
CA ARG A 158 19.47 1.98 -3.90
C ARG A 158 18.94 0.54 -3.81
N ALA A 159 19.67 -0.33 -3.11
CA ALA A 159 19.17 -1.65 -2.77
C ALA A 159 18.09 -1.56 -1.67
N SER A 160 17.16 -2.52 -1.64
CA SER A 160 16.13 -2.61 -0.61
C SER A 160 16.69 -3.23 0.68
N GLU A 161 16.68 -2.47 1.76
CA GLU A 161 17.07 -2.92 3.09
C GLU A 161 15.95 -2.68 4.11
N LYS A 162 16.05 -3.35 5.27
CA LYS A 162 15.09 -3.13 6.35
C LYS A 162 15.25 -1.72 6.92
N ASP A 163 14.12 -1.07 7.20
CA ASP A 163 14.09 0.17 7.99
C ASP A 163 14.86 1.37 7.40
N GLN A 164 14.95 1.44 6.08
CA GLN A 164 15.66 2.55 5.41
C GLN A 164 14.97 3.89 5.62
N ASP A 165 13.64 3.92 5.60
CA ASP A 165 12.85 5.12 5.83
C ASP A 165 11.66 4.83 6.72
N SER A 166 11.20 5.85 7.44
CA SER A 166 10.04 5.77 8.30
C SER A 166 9.14 6.99 8.16
N SER A 167 7.85 6.75 8.16
CA SER A 167 6.86 7.84 8.15
C SER A 167 6.87 8.63 9.47
N SER A 168 6.25 9.80 9.46
CA SER A 168 5.77 10.43 10.68
C SER A 168 4.73 9.52 11.36
N GLU A 169 4.43 9.81 12.61
CA GLU A 169 3.39 9.09 13.35
C GLU A 169 2.03 9.20 12.65
N LEU A 170 1.33 8.08 12.63
CA LEU A 170 0.00 7.94 12.06
C LEU A 170 -0.90 7.11 13.00
N THR A 171 -2.16 7.05 12.67
CA THR A 171 -3.13 6.20 13.38
C THR A 171 -3.64 5.12 12.45
N LEU A 172 -3.44 3.86 12.82
CA LEU A 172 -4.16 2.75 12.19
C LEU A 172 -5.56 2.69 12.80
N LYS A 173 -6.57 2.76 11.94
CA LYS A 173 -7.96 2.66 12.37
C LYS A 173 -8.27 1.22 12.75
N LYS A 174 -9.12 1.02 13.75
CA LYS A 174 -9.69 -0.31 13.99
C LYS A 174 -10.37 -0.86 12.73
N GLY A 175 -10.12 -2.11 12.32
CA GLY A 175 -10.53 -2.74 11.07
C GLY A 175 -9.50 -2.53 9.97
N MET A 176 -9.95 -2.29 8.74
CA MET A 176 -9.12 -2.23 7.55
C MET A 176 -8.33 -0.92 7.45
N ASN A 177 -7.04 -1.06 7.20
CA ASN A 177 -6.15 0.00 6.76
C ASN A 177 -5.51 -0.43 5.43
N VAL A 178 -5.32 0.50 4.51
CA VAL A 178 -4.78 0.22 3.18
C VAL A 178 -3.36 0.77 3.11
N VAL A 179 -2.39 -0.10 2.91
CA VAL A 179 -1.00 0.26 2.61
C VAL A 179 -0.79 0.10 1.12
N ARG A 180 -0.24 1.11 0.45
CA ARG A 180 0.07 1.08 -0.97
C ARG A 180 1.49 1.52 -1.21
N PHE A 181 2.10 0.96 -2.25
CA PHE A 181 3.38 1.44 -2.75
C PHE A 181 3.35 1.64 -4.27
N ALA A 182 4.20 2.54 -4.72
CA ALA A 182 4.70 2.62 -6.08
C ALA A 182 6.21 2.56 -5.99
N VAL A 183 6.86 1.64 -6.71
CA VAL A 183 8.32 1.48 -6.76
C VAL A 183 8.76 1.57 -8.21
N ILE A 184 9.73 2.43 -8.50
CA ILE A 184 10.40 2.51 -9.80
C ILE A 184 11.68 1.70 -9.67
N ASN A 185 11.87 0.77 -10.61
CA ASN A 185 13.14 0.12 -10.86
C ASN A 185 13.78 0.70 -12.12
N GLY A 186 15.03 1.16 -12.01
CA GLY A 186 15.84 1.52 -13.17
C GLY A 186 16.36 0.27 -13.87
N ASN A 187 17.22 -0.47 -13.22
CA ASN A 187 17.77 -1.73 -13.68
C ASN A 187 18.33 -2.55 -12.50
N GLY A 188 18.61 -3.83 -12.74
CA GLY A 188 19.19 -4.73 -11.74
C GLY A 188 18.15 -5.32 -10.80
N GLU A 189 18.44 -5.29 -9.51
CA GLU A 189 17.53 -5.76 -8.48
C GLU A 189 16.33 -4.83 -8.33
N ALA A 190 15.23 -5.35 -7.81
CA ALA A 190 14.03 -4.56 -7.47
C ALA A 190 13.31 -5.19 -6.30
N GLY A 191 12.87 -4.38 -5.36
CA GLY A 191 12.19 -4.90 -4.18
C GLY A 191 11.47 -3.85 -3.34
N ALA A 192 10.61 -4.35 -2.47
CA ALA A 192 9.86 -3.53 -1.53
C ALA A 192 9.62 -4.29 -0.23
N CYS A 193 9.83 -3.65 0.90
CA CYS A 193 9.44 -4.19 2.20
C CYS A 193 8.79 -3.14 3.08
N ALA A 194 7.89 -3.56 3.94
CA ALA A 194 7.24 -2.66 4.88
C ALA A 194 6.76 -3.39 6.13
N HIS A 195 6.83 -2.71 7.26
CA HIS A 195 6.18 -3.08 8.50
C HIS A 195 5.77 -1.86 9.31
N PHE A 196 4.94 -2.07 10.32
CA PHE A 196 4.58 -0.99 11.25
C PHE A 196 5.38 -1.10 12.55
N LYS A 197 5.84 0.05 13.04
CA LYS A 197 6.47 0.22 14.34
C LYS A 197 5.61 1.06 15.26
N ASN A 198 5.67 0.80 16.56
CA ASN A 198 5.07 1.65 17.58
C ASN A 198 5.92 2.92 17.82
N ALA A 199 5.44 3.82 18.67
CA ALA A 199 6.17 5.05 19.02
C ALA A 199 7.56 4.77 19.65
N GLY A 200 7.73 3.62 20.28
CA GLY A 200 9.00 3.16 20.88
C GLY A 200 9.99 2.57 19.87
N GLY A 201 9.57 2.34 18.63
CA GLY A 201 10.39 1.75 17.57
C GLY A 201 10.28 0.23 17.45
N ASP A 202 9.46 -0.43 18.28
CA ASP A 202 9.25 -1.88 18.19
C ASP A 202 8.24 -2.22 17.10
N ALA A 203 8.44 -3.36 16.43
CA ALA A 203 7.53 -3.86 15.42
C ALA A 203 6.14 -4.22 16.01
N ILE A 204 5.07 -3.77 15.35
CA ILE A 204 3.68 -4.12 15.70
C ILE A 204 3.33 -5.43 15.01
N LYS A 205 3.37 -6.55 15.74
CA LYS A 205 3.24 -7.91 15.17
C LYS A 205 1.83 -8.50 15.24
N ASN A 206 0.91 -7.89 15.96
CA ASN A 206 -0.46 -8.37 16.16
C ASN A 206 -1.44 -7.91 15.07
N LEU A 207 -0.92 -7.47 13.93
CA LEU A 207 -1.70 -7.12 12.75
C LEU A 207 -1.96 -8.37 11.89
N LYS A 208 -3.03 -8.34 11.11
CA LYS A 208 -3.32 -9.32 10.07
C LYS A 208 -3.27 -8.63 8.71
N VAL A 209 -2.97 -9.38 7.67
CA VAL A 209 -2.89 -8.86 6.30
C VAL A 209 -3.82 -9.66 5.40
N SER A 210 -4.42 -8.99 4.42
CA SER A 210 -5.10 -9.67 3.31
C SER A 210 -4.71 -9.03 1.99
N VAL A 211 -4.91 -9.77 0.90
CA VAL A 211 -4.76 -9.30 -0.49
C VAL A 211 -6.09 -8.92 -1.11
N GLU A 212 -7.16 -9.00 -0.32
CA GLU A 212 -8.52 -8.59 -0.69
C GLU A 212 -9.05 -7.61 0.34
N PRO A 213 -9.82 -6.59 -0.07
CA PRO A 213 -10.55 -5.76 0.86
C PRO A 213 -11.62 -6.60 1.57
N GLY A 214 -12.01 -6.23 2.76
CA GLY A 214 -13.14 -6.85 3.45
C GLY A 214 -14.48 -6.52 2.78
N ASN A 215 -15.48 -7.28 3.14
CA ASN A 215 -16.87 -7.10 2.72
C ASN A 215 -17.58 -6.03 3.55
#